data_4ffde1f1614ba8a8c0f6fa4788ee47ed
#
_entry.id   4ffde1f1614ba8a8c0f6fa4788ee47ed
#
_cell.length_a   1.000
_cell.length_b   1.000
_cell.length_c   1.000
_cell.angle_alpha   90.00
_cell.angle_beta   90.00
_cell.angle_gamma   90.00
#
_symmetry.space_group_name_H-M   'P 1'
#
loop_
_entity.id
_entity.type
_entity.pdbx_description
1 polymer ?
#
loop_
_entity_poly.entity_id
_entity_poly.type
_entity_poly.pdbx_seq_one_letter_code
_entity_poly.pdbx_strand_id
1 'polypeptide(L)'
;MIMEYNIGVKIVLLNNNYLGNVRQWQELFFNSRYSATPMTNPNFIALANAYGISGEDVAHRDNLDAAIERMKNHNGAYILNVNIEEMGMIFPMTPGGHGVDEILLNSTEYYKPV
;
A
#
# COMPACT_ATOMS: atom_id res chain seq x y z
N MET A 1 -15.33 17.02 6.83
CA MET A 1 -14.15 17.89 6.63
C MET A 1 -13.81 18.09 5.15
N ILE A 2 -13.37 17.08 4.35
CA ILE A 2 -12.99 17.28 2.93
C ILE A 2 -14.13 17.92 2.12
N MET A 3 -15.32 17.38 2.17
CA MET A 3 -16.47 17.90 1.45
C MET A 3 -17.03 19.17 2.08
N GLU A 4 -17.09 19.23 3.40
CA GLU A 4 -17.60 20.38 4.15
C GLU A 4 -16.83 21.69 3.85
N TYR A 5 -15.50 21.57 3.70
CA TYR A 5 -14.61 22.71 3.44
C TYR A 5 -14.12 22.77 1.99
N ASN A 6 -14.70 21.93 1.11
CA ASN A 6 -14.34 21.86 -0.32
C ASN A 6 -12.80 21.72 -0.55
N ILE A 7 -12.17 20.80 0.16
CA ILE A 7 -10.72 20.58 0.07
C ILE A 7 -10.41 19.72 -1.14
N GLY A 8 -9.68 20.26 -2.12
CA GLY A 8 -9.31 19.58 -3.36
C GLY A 8 -8.16 18.55 -3.20
N VAL A 9 -8.20 17.72 -2.16
CA VAL A 9 -7.15 16.73 -1.87
C VAL A 9 -7.18 15.57 -2.86
N LYS A 10 -5.99 15.09 -3.26
CA LYS A 10 -5.81 13.87 -4.06
C LYS A 10 -5.23 12.79 -3.16
N ILE A 11 -5.97 11.70 -3.02
CA ILE A 11 -5.60 10.57 -2.16
C ILE A 11 -5.23 9.40 -3.08
N VAL A 12 -3.98 8.95 -2.99
CA VAL A 12 -3.52 7.73 -3.66
C VAL A 12 -3.35 6.65 -2.61
N LEU A 13 -4.16 5.62 -2.70
CA LEU A 13 -4.12 4.46 -1.82
C LEU A 13 -3.40 3.31 -2.52
N LEU A 14 -2.23 2.93 -2.03
CA LEU A 14 -1.50 1.75 -2.48
C LEU A 14 -2.01 0.54 -1.69
N ASN A 15 -2.87 -0.25 -2.32
CA ASN A 15 -3.61 -1.31 -1.67
C ASN A 15 -3.04 -2.68 -2.03
N ASN A 16 -2.37 -3.33 -1.08
CA ASN A 16 -1.86 -4.70 -1.21
C ASN A 16 -2.69 -5.72 -0.42
N ASN A 17 -3.79 -5.33 0.20
CA ASN A 17 -4.64 -6.17 1.08
C ASN A 17 -3.92 -6.80 2.28
N TYR A 18 -2.77 -6.24 2.67
CA TYR A 18 -1.99 -6.74 3.79
C TYR A 18 -1.42 -5.63 4.67
N LEU A 19 -1.13 -5.97 5.92
CA LEU A 19 -0.19 -5.24 6.75
C LEU A 19 1.23 -5.61 6.29
N GLY A 20 1.66 -5.05 5.15
CA GLY A 20 2.82 -5.50 4.39
C GLY A 20 4.12 -5.54 5.21
N ASN A 21 4.40 -4.49 5.98
CA ASN A 21 5.59 -4.44 6.82
C ASN A 21 5.59 -5.54 7.90
N VAL A 22 4.46 -5.76 8.57
CA VAL A 22 4.33 -6.82 9.59
C VAL A 22 4.49 -8.19 8.94
N ARG A 23 3.89 -8.41 7.77
CA ARG A 23 4.03 -9.63 7.02
C ARG A 23 5.47 -9.90 6.60
N GLN A 24 6.21 -8.89 6.12
CA GLN A 24 7.62 -9.00 5.76
C GLN A 24 8.46 -9.48 6.96
N TRP A 25 8.18 -8.98 8.16
CA TRP A 25 8.85 -9.44 9.37
C TRP A 25 8.52 -10.90 9.69
N GLN A 26 7.28 -11.32 9.51
CA GLN A 26 6.88 -12.72 9.71
C GLN A 26 7.55 -13.63 8.70
N GLU A 27 7.72 -13.18 7.47
CA GLU A 27 8.48 -13.90 6.44
C GLU A 27 9.94 -14.09 6.86
N LEU A 28 10.62 -12.99 7.16
CA LEU A 28 12.06 -12.98 7.36
C LEU A 28 12.50 -13.57 8.71
N PHE A 29 11.76 -13.29 9.79
CA PHE A 29 12.22 -13.57 11.15
C PHE A 29 11.41 -14.66 11.87
N PHE A 30 10.28 -15.09 11.32
CA PHE A 30 9.41 -16.06 11.98
C PHE A 30 9.08 -17.27 11.12
N ASN A 31 9.98 -17.66 10.21
CA ASN A 31 9.85 -18.82 9.33
C ASN A 31 8.53 -18.83 8.55
N SER A 32 8.14 -17.70 7.98
CA SER A 32 6.89 -17.51 7.23
C SER A 32 5.63 -17.91 8.01
N ARG A 33 5.67 -17.82 9.34
CA ARG A 33 4.51 -18.08 10.20
C ARG A 33 3.62 -16.83 10.24
N TYR A 34 2.76 -16.70 9.24
CA TYR A 34 1.88 -15.55 9.10
C TYR A 34 0.72 -15.61 10.10
N SER A 35 0.40 -14.46 10.70
CA SER A 35 -0.74 -14.30 11.59
C SER A 35 -1.28 -12.88 11.54
N ALA A 36 -2.59 -12.76 11.38
CA ALA A 36 -3.35 -11.51 11.42
C ALA A 36 -2.83 -10.39 10.49
N THR A 37 -2.23 -10.73 9.35
CA THR A 37 -1.70 -9.76 8.39
C THR A 37 -2.57 -9.53 7.15
N PRO A 38 -3.44 -10.46 6.69
CA PRO A 38 -4.41 -10.16 5.64
C PRO A 38 -5.42 -9.12 6.11
N MET A 39 -5.76 -8.18 5.22
CA MET A 39 -6.74 -7.13 5.46
C MET A 39 -8.00 -7.37 4.64
N THR A 40 -9.17 -7.38 5.29
CA THR A 40 -10.45 -7.29 4.60
C THR A 40 -10.80 -5.82 4.45
N ASN A 41 -10.46 -5.25 3.31
CA ASN A 41 -10.70 -3.84 3.03
C ASN A 41 -12.14 -3.59 2.58
N PRO A 42 -12.72 -2.41 2.89
CA PRO A 42 -13.96 -1.97 2.26
C PRO A 42 -13.73 -1.67 0.78
N ASN A 43 -14.82 -1.56 0.02
CA ASN A 43 -14.73 -0.96 -1.30
C ASN A 43 -14.48 0.55 -1.13
N PHE A 44 -13.23 0.98 -1.35
CA PHE A 44 -12.80 2.37 -1.13
C PHE A 44 -13.49 3.35 -2.08
N ILE A 45 -13.85 2.93 -3.28
CA ILE A 45 -14.54 3.81 -4.23
C ILE A 45 -16.01 3.97 -3.84
N ALA A 46 -16.67 2.91 -3.37
CA ALA A 46 -18.02 3.03 -2.82
C ALA A 46 -18.03 3.92 -1.57
N LEU A 47 -17.01 3.81 -0.72
CA LEU A 47 -16.85 4.67 0.46
C LEU A 47 -16.63 6.14 0.05
N ALA A 48 -15.76 6.41 -0.92
CA ALA A 48 -15.55 7.75 -1.47
C ALA A 48 -16.83 8.34 -2.01
N ASN A 49 -17.57 7.60 -2.82
CA ASN A 49 -18.84 8.00 -3.41
C ASN A 49 -19.90 8.33 -2.34
N ALA A 50 -19.93 7.57 -1.23
CA ALA A 50 -20.82 7.85 -0.11
C ALA A 50 -20.56 9.22 0.53
N TYR A 51 -19.33 9.72 0.44
CA TYR A 51 -18.94 11.07 0.87
C TYR A 51 -18.99 12.11 -0.27
N GLY A 52 -19.47 11.74 -1.46
CA GLY A 52 -19.49 12.64 -2.63
C GLY A 52 -18.11 12.91 -3.24
N ILE A 53 -17.12 12.07 -2.95
CA ILE A 53 -15.76 12.17 -3.48
C ILE A 53 -15.64 11.25 -4.70
N SER A 54 -15.17 11.80 -5.82
CA SER A 54 -14.87 11.00 -7.02
C SER A 54 -13.66 10.11 -6.83
N GLY A 55 -13.62 8.98 -7.53
CA GLY A 55 -12.48 8.08 -7.48
C GLY A 55 -12.60 6.90 -8.41
N GLU A 56 -11.52 6.17 -8.56
CA GLU A 56 -11.45 4.97 -9.38
C GLU A 56 -10.44 3.94 -8.84
N ASP A 57 -10.66 2.66 -9.23
CA ASP A 57 -9.75 1.56 -8.98
C ASP A 57 -8.81 1.35 -10.16
N VAL A 58 -7.53 1.10 -9.88
CA VAL A 58 -6.53 0.71 -10.88
C VAL A 58 -5.94 -0.64 -10.49
N ALA A 59 -6.25 -1.66 -11.30
CA ALA A 59 -5.75 -3.03 -11.11
C ALA A 59 -4.59 -3.38 -12.06
N HIS A 60 -4.45 -2.66 -13.18
CA HIS A 60 -3.46 -2.94 -14.21
C HIS A 60 -2.57 -1.73 -14.45
N ARG A 61 -1.26 -1.97 -14.54
CA ARG A 61 -0.25 -0.93 -14.75
C ARG A 61 -0.51 -0.08 -15.99
N ASP A 62 -1.01 -0.68 -17.07
CA ASP A 62 -1.27 0.03 -18.32
C ASP A 62 -2.33 1.14 -18.19
N ASN A 63 -3.17 1.06 -17.16
CA ASN A 63 -4.21 2.06 -16.89
C ASN A 63 -3.75 3.16 -15.92
N LEU A 64 -2.57 3.02 -15.31
CA LEU A 64 -2.12 3.88 -14.21
C LEU A 64 -1.91 5.33 -14.67
N ASP A 65 -1.21 5.54 -15.77
CA ASP A 65 -0.89 6.88 -16.26
C ASP A 65 -2.17 7.67 -16.60
N ALA A 66 -3.10 7.01 -17.29
CA ALA A 66 -4.39 7.62 -17.62
C ALA A 66 -5.22 7.94 -16.36
N ALA A 67 -5.18 7.09 -15.35
CA ALA A 67 -5.87 7.30 -14.07
C ALA A 67 -5.25 8.48 -13.30
N ILE A 68 -3.93 8.58 -13.28
CA ILE A 68 -3.22 9.71 -12.66
C ILE A 68 -3.60 11.03 -13.36
N GLU A 69 -3.65 11.05 -14.68
CA GLU A 69 -4.06 12.26 -15.42
C GLU A 69 -5.52 12.64 -15.13
N ARG A 70 -6.45 11.67 -15.04
CA ARG A 70 -7.84 11.95 -14.63
C ARG A 70 -7.89 12.52 -13.23
N MET A 71 -7.17 11.94 -12.27
CA MET A 71 -7.09 12.43 -10.89
C MET A 71 -6.53 13.85 -10.83
N LYS A 72 -5.45 14.15 -11.56
CA LYS A 72 -4.82 15.49 -11.60
C LYS A 72 -5.76 16.55 -12.15
N ASN A 73 -6.47 16.20 -13.22
CA ASN A 73 -7.35 17.14 -13.92
C ASN A 73 -8.76 17.26 -13.29
N HIS A 74 -9.09 16.38 -12.33
CA HIS A 74 -10.35 16.46 -11.63
C HIS A 74 -10.39 17.69 -10.71
N ASN A 75 -11.49 18.46 -10.78
CA ASN A 75 -11.71 19.57 -9.86
C ASN A 75 -12.32 19.05 -8.54
N GLY A 76 -11.66 19.27 -7.42
CA GLY A 76 -12.08 18.81 -6.10
C GLY A 76 -11.31 17.58 -5.59
N ALA A 77 -11.85 16.95 -4.56
CA ALA A 77 -11.24 15.76 -3.95
C ALA A 77 -11.35 14.55 -4.87
N TYR A 78 -10.32 13.69 -4.82
CA TYR A 78 -10.28 12.45 -5.62
C TYR A 78 -9.53 11.34 -4.89
N ILE A 79 -10.04 10.11 -5.01
CA ILE A 79 -9.37 8.91 -4.50
C ILE A 79 -8.98 8.00 -5.66
N LEU A 80 -7.71 7.65 -5.72
CA LEU A 80 -7.17 6.63 -6.64
C LEU A 80 -6.74 5.43 -5.82
N ASN A 81 -7.49 4.32 -5.90
CA ASN A 81 -7.13 3.06 -5.27
C ASN A 81 -6.30 2.22 -6.27
N VAL A 82 -5.01 2.08 -5.99
CA VAL A 82 -4.08 1.32 -6.84
C VAL A 82 -3.82 -0.02 -6.19
N ASN A 83 -4.29 -1.08 -6.84
CA ASN A 83 -4.00 -2.45 -6.40
C ASN A 83 -2.55 -2.79 -6.76
N ILE A 84 -1.75 -3.05 -5.75
CA ILE A 84 -0.34 -3.40 -5.89
C ILE A 84 -0.11 -4.85 -5.50
N GLU A 85 1.10 -5.34 -5.75
CA GLU A 85 1.51 -6.70 -5.42
C GLU A 85 1.35 -7.00 -3.92
N GLU A 86 0.70 -8.12 -3.59
CA GLU A 86 0.42 -8.51 -2.20
C GLU A 86 1.67 -8.92 -1.43
N MET A 87 2.65 -9.53 -2.12
CA MET A 87 3.83 -10.16 -1.53
C MET A 87 5.10 -9.32 -1.66
N GLY A 88 5.00 -8.11 -2.19
CA GLY A 88 6.16 -7.24 -2.36
C GLY A 88 6.83 -6.95 -1.03
N MET A 89 8.14 -7.25 -0.94
CA MET A 89 8.97 -6.89 0.21
C MET A 89 9.74 -5.61 -0.07
N ILE A 90 10.02 -4.84 0.97
CA ILE A 90 10.75 -3.58 0.87
C ILE A 90 12.21 -3.82 1.28
N PHE A 91 13.12 -3.64 0.34
CA PHE A 91 14.56 -3.65 0.55
C PHE A 91 15.21 -2.40 -0.07
N PRO A 92 16.37 -1.94 0.43
CA PRO A 92 17.10 -2.48 1.58
C PRO A 92 16.41 -2.18 2.93
N MET A 93 16.64 -3.02 3.94
CA MET A 93 16.15 -2.78 5.30
C MET A 93 17.20 -3.12 6.35
N THR A 94 17.20 -2.38 7.46
CA THR A 94 17.98 -2.72 8.65
C THR A 94 17.05 -3.35 9.69
N PRO A 95 17.27 -4.61 10.11
CA PRO A 95 16.45 -5.23 11.15
C PRO A 95 16.57 -4.50 12.49
N GLY A 96 15.51 -4.58 13.29
CA GLY A 96 15.54 -3.97 14.64
C GLY A 96 16.66 -4.55 15.49
N GLY A 97 17.43 -3.67 16.14
CA GLY A 97 18.59 -4.05 16.96
C GLY A 97 19.91 -4.24 16.22
N HIS A 98 19.93 -4.08 14.90
CA HIS A 98 21.11 -4.17 14.07
C HIS A 98 21.69 -2.79 13.71
N GLY A 99 22.99 -2.77 13.38
CA GLY A 99 23.66 -1.55 12.89
C GLY A 99 23.33 -1.24 11.44
N VAL A 100 23.66 -0.02 11.00
CA VAL A 100 23.47 0.41 9.61
C VAL A 100 24.38 -0.33 8.61
N ASP A 101 25.41 -1.00 9.09
CA ASP A 101 26.31 -1.87 8.36
C ASP A 101 25.76 -3.30 8.17
N GLU A 102 24.68 -3.63 8.86
CA GLU A 102 23.99 -4.93 8.78
C GLU A 102 22.68 -4.82 7.94
N ILE A 103 22.75 -4.08 6.85
CA ILE A 103 21.62 -3.88 5.93
C ILE A 103 21.34 -5.15 5.13
N LEU A 104 20.09 -5.59 5.13
CA LEU A 104 19.60 -6.63 4.24
C LEU A 104 19.25 -6.04 2.88
N LEU A 105 19.85 -6.56 1.81
CA LEU A 105 19.61 -6.11 0.44
C LEU A 105 18.51 -6.90 -0.25
N ASN A 106 18.24 -8.12 0.21
CA ASN A 106 17.21 -9.02 -0.33
C ASN A 106 16.79 -10.08 0.70
N SER A 107 15.76 -10.86 0.39
CA SER A 107 15.21 -11.89 1.29
C SER A 107 16.15 -13.10 1.54
N THR A 108 17.14 -13.34 0.69
CA THR A 108 18.00 -14.52 0.78
C THR A 108 19.15 -14.34 1.77
N GLU A 109 19.44 -13.11 2.18
CA GLU A 109 20.58 -12.80 3.07
C GLU A 109 20.29 -13.10 4.55
N TYR A 110 19.05 -13.36 4.92
CA TYR A 110 18.65 -13.44 6.33
C TYR A 110 18.06 -14.78 6.76
N TYR A 111 18.27 -15.87 6.06
CA TYR A 111 17.87 -17.16 6.57
C TYR A 111 18.92 -17.70 7.57
N LYS A 112 18.86 -17.28 8.85
CA LYS A 112 19.44 -18.03 9.95
C LYS A 112 18.32 -18.80 10.64
N PRO A 113 18.22 -20.14 10.47
CA PRO A 113 17.32 -20.92 11.30
C PRO A 113 17.73 -20.77 12.77
N VAL A 114 16.79 -20.37 13.60
CA VAL A 114 16.90 -20.44 15.06
C VAL A 114 16.74 -21.89 15.49
#